data_39445f53c39ed961abd48f87360dbe04
#
_entry.id   39445f53c39ed961abd48f87360dbe04
#
_cell.length_a   1.000
_cell.length_b   1.000
_cell.length_c   1.000
_cell.angle_alpha   90.00
_cell.angle_beta   90.00
_cell.angle_gamma   90.00
#
_symmetry.space_group_name_H-M   'P 1'
#
loop_
_entity.id
_entity.type
_entity.pdbx_description
1 polymer ?
#
loop_
_entity_poly.entity_id
_entity_poly.type
_entity_poly.pdbx_seq_one_letter_code
_entity_poly.pdbx_strand_id
1 'polypeptide(L)'
;MSGHKIHAPKGIGALYLSDRLVQAFQPPYLGGEQERGLRPGTENLPYAMGLAAAAARLAKTMKSRDTAMRALNQRLRDGLAAFPEVVLNSPADAVPEVLNFSENCIKSETMLAFLAEAQIYVSSASACGRGQPSHTLAAMGRDPLAIDTAIRVSFCADNTPED
;
A
#
# COMPACT_ATOMS: atom_id res chain seq x y z
N MET A 1 -5.01 9.86 -6.13
CA MET A 1 -5.03 8.37 -6.13
C MET A 1 -4.26 7.86 -7.33
N SER A 2 -3.36 6.88 -7.17
CA SER A 2 -2.68 6.21 -8.29
C SER A 2 -3.48 4.98 -8.72
N GLY A 3 -3.78 4.88 -10.01
CA GLY A 3 -4.65 3.84 -10.55
C GLY A 3 -4.13 2.42 -10.34
N HIS A 4 -2.81 2.20 -10.46
CA HIS A 4 -2.22 0.87 -10.29
C HIS A 4 -2.46 0.26 -8.89
N LYS A 5 -2.74 1.06 -7.86
CA LYS A 5 -3.07 0.57 -6.50
C LYS A 5 -4.47 -0.02 -6.39
N ILE A 6 -5.30 0.16 -7.41
CA ILE A 6 -6.61 -0.48 -7.56
C ILE A 6 -6.67 -1.37 -8.81
N HIS A 7 -5.50 -1.86 -9.27
CA HIS A 7 -5.35 -2.73 -10.45
C HIS A 7 -5.75 -2.08 -11.80
N ALA A 8 -5.71 -0.75 -11.89
CA ALA A 8 -5.77 -0.04 -13.18
C ALA A 8 -4.38 0.00 -13.84
N PRO A 9 -4.27 0.39 -15.12
CA PRO A 9 -2.99 0.58 -15.79
C PRO A 9 -2.05 1.53 -15.04
N LYS A 10 -0.74 1.30 -15.12
CA LYS A 10 0.27 2.26 -14.67
C LYS A 10 0.21 3.51 -15.55
N GLY A 11 0.48 4.68 -14.96
CA GLY A 11 0.50 5.95 -15.72
C GLY A 11 -0.82 6.73 -15.69
N ILE A 12 -1.84 6.21 -14.98
CA ILE A 12 -3.11 6.92 -14.76
C ILE A 12 -3.41 7.05 -13.27
N GLY A 13 -4.10 8.09 -12.90
CA GLY A 13 -4.58 8.34 -11.55
C GLY A 13 -5.70 9.37 -11.55
N ALA A 14 -6.23 9.68 -10.39
CA ALA A 14 -7.27 10.69 -10.20
C ALA A 14 -6.95 11.57 -8.99
N LEU A 15 -7.27 12.86 -9.12
CA LEU A 15 -7.27 13.82 -8.03
C LEU A 15 -8.71 14.30 -7.82
N TYR A 16 -9.20 14.16 -6.61
CA TYR A 16 -10.45 14.76 -6.19
C TYR A 16 -10.16 16.12 -5.54
N LEU A 17 -10.83 17.14 -6.02
CA LEU A 17 -10.83 18.46 -5.44
C LEU A 17 -12.28 18.83 -5.06
N SER A 18 -12.50 19.26 -3.84
CA SER A 18 -13.78 19.85 -3.46
C SER A 18 -13.97 21.21 -4.16
N ASP A 19 -15.22 21.67 -4.31
CA ASP A 19 -15.52 22.94 -4.99
C ASP A 19 -14.75 24.13 -4.38
N ARG A 20 -14.57 24.11 -3.06
CA ARG A 20 -13.78 25.12 -2.34
C ARG A 20 -12.31 25.10 -2.75
N LEU A 21 -11.72 23.92 -2.94
CA LEU A 21 -10.32 23.77 -3.30
C LEU A 21 -10.08 24.04 -4.78
N VAL A 22 -11.02 23.68 -5.65
CA VAL A 22 -10.91 23.97 -7.10
C VAL A 22 -10.69 25.46 -7.36
N GLN A 23 -11.37 26.34 -6.64
CA GLN A 23 -11.24 27.79 -6.79
C GLN A 23 -9.86 28.33 -6.37
N ALA A 24 -9.21 27.67 -5.42
CA ALA A 24 -7.88 28.06 -4.92
C ALA A 24 -6.74 27.26 -5.54
N PHE A 25 -7.04 26.23 -6.33
CA PHE A 25 -6.04 25.35 -6.89
C PHE A 25 -5.24 26.02 -8.01
N GLN A 26 -3.95 26.06 -7.86
CA GLN A 26 -3.04 26.52 -8.91
C GLN A 26 -2.48 25.30 -9.66
N PRO A 27 -2.77 25.15 -10.96
CA PRO A 27 -2.23 24.07 -11.77
C PRO A 27 -0.71 24.05 -11.76
N PRO A 28 -0.07 22.90 -11.51
CA PRO A 28 1.40 22.81 -11.51
C PRO A 28 2.02 22.97 -12.90
N TYR A 29 1.19 22.85 -13.95
CA TYR A 29 1.59 23.00 -15.34
C TYR A 29 0.66 23.97 -16.05
N LEU A 30 1.22 24.81 -16.92
CA LEU A 30 0.47 25.70 -17.80
C LEU A 30 0.33 25.06 -19.18
N GLY A 31 -0.81 25.28 -19.86
CA GLY A 31 -1.04 24.72 -21.19
C GLY A 31 -2.50 24.86 -21.63
N GLY A 32 -3.02 23.84 -22.30
CA GLY A 32 -4.38 23.81 -22.80
C GLY A 32 -5.44 23.69 -21.71
N GLU A 33 -6.71 23.70 -22.11
CA GLU A 33 -7.89 23.74 -21.23
C GLU A 33 -8.35 22.35 -20.75
N GLN A 34 -7.59 21.28 -21.04
CA GLN A 34 -7.95 19.93 -20.63
C GLN A 34 -8.10 19.84 -19.10
N GLU A 35 -8.98 18.95 -18.63
CA GLU A 35 -9.33 18.80 -17.23
C GLU A 35 -9.74 20.15 -16.59
N ARG A 36 -10.54 20.95 -17.30
CA ARG A 36 -10.97 22.30 -16.88
C ARG A 36 -9.81 23.26 -16.62
N GLY A 37 -8.74 23.16 -17.40
CA GLY A 37 -7.51 23.95 -17.23
C GLY A 37 -6.63 23.54 -16.04
N LEU A 38 -6.99 22.47 -15.31
CA LEU A 38 -6.25 22.03 -14.13
C LEU A 38 -5.07 21.14 -14.48
N ARG A 39 -5.16 20.42 -15.59
CA ARG A 39 -4.10 19.52 -16.06
C ARG A 39 -4.08 19.49 -17.59
N PRO A 40 -3.18 20.22 -18.23
CA PRO A 40 -3.08 20.28 -19.69
C PRO A 40 -2.53 18.96 -20.28
N GLY A 41 -2.71 18.81 -21.58
CA GLY A 41 -2.29 17.67 -22.37
C GLY A 41 -3.46 16.75 -22.73
N THR A 42 -3.37 16.14 -23.91
CA THR A 42 -4.41 15.22 -24.41
C THR A 42 -4.70 14.11 -23.40
N GLU A 43 -5.97 13.88 -23.13
CA GLU A 43 -6.42 12.87 -22.20
C GLU A 43 -6.11 11.46 -22.71
N ASN A 44 -5.53 10.63 -21.85
CA ASN A 44 -5.27 9.24 -22.17
C ASN A 44 -6.55 8.41 -21.98
N LEU A 45 -7.46 8.49 -22.96
CA LEU A 45 -8.76 7.85 -22.89
C LEU A 45 -8.68 6.33 -22.64
N PRO A 46 -7.81 5.53 -23.27
CA PRO A 46 -7.68 4.11 -22.98
C PRO A 46 -7.36 3.84 -21.51
N TYR A 47 -6.48 4.61 -20.91
CA TYR A 47 -6.11 4.44 -19.51
C TYR A 47 -7.19 4.96 -18.55
N ALA A 48 -7.88 6.02 -18.92
CA ALA A 48 -9.03 6.53 -18.18
C ALA A 48 -10.16 5.48 -18.13
N MET A 49 -10.44 4.80 -19.24
CA MET A 49 -11.38 3.69 -19.30
C MET A 49 -10.92 2.52 -18.41
N GLY A 50 -9.63 2.18 -18.43
CA GLY A 50 -9.06 1.16 -17.53
C GLY A 50 -9.20 1.53 -16.06
N LEU A 51 -8.97 2.80 -15.71
CA LEU A 51 -9.19 3.31 -14.34
C LEU A 51 -10.66 3.23 -13.93
N ALA A 52 -11.58 3.61 -14.81
CA ALA A 52 -13.02 3.52 -14.56
C ALA A 52 -13.49 2.08 -14.33
N ALA A 53 -13.01 1.14 -15.16
CA ALA A 53 -13.31 -0.30 -15.00
C ALA A 53 -12.80 -0.85 -13.67
N ALA A 54 -11.56 -0.51 -13.29
CA ALA A 54 -10.98 -0.91 -12.02
C ALA A 54 -11.74 -0.33 -10.81
N ALA A 55 -12.12 0.94 -10.87
CA ALA A 55 -12.91 1.58 -9.83
C ALA A 55 -14.31 0.94 -9.70
N ALA A 56 -14.98 0.65 -10.81
CA ALA A 56 -16.28 0.00 -10.81
C ALA A 56 -16.21 -1.43 -10.23
N ARG A 57 -15.15 -2.19 -10.55
CA ARG A 57 -14.90 -3.51 -9.94
C ARG A 57 -14.68 -3.39 -8.45
N LEU A 58 -13.83 -2.46 -8.02
CA LEU A 58 -13.54 -2.23 -6.61
C LEU A 58 -14.81 -1.88 -5.83
N ALA A 59 -15.64 -0.96 -6.34
CA ALA A 59 -16.88 -0.57 -5.69
C ALA A 59 -17.83 -1.75 -5.42
N LYS A 60 -17.89 -2.70 -6.36
CA LYS A 60 -18.72 -3.92 -6.21
C LYS A 60 -18.18 -4.91 -5.20
N THR A 61 -16.87 -4.98 -5.02
CA THR A 61 -16.19 -6.03 -4.23
C THR A 61 -15.59 -5.52 -2.92
N MET A 62 -15.65 -4.22 -2.64
CA MET A 62 -14.95 -3.58 -1.53
C MET A 62 -15.27 -4.23 -0.18
N LYS A 63 -16.57 -4.48 0.11
CA LYS A 63 -16.99 -5.06 1.38
C LYS A 63 -16.51 -6.51 1.57
N SER A 64 -16.64 -7.34 0.54
CA SER A 64 -16.17 -8.74 0.61
C SER A 64 -14.65 -8.83 0.71
N ARG A 65 -13.94 -7.95 -0.01
CA ARG A 65 -12.47 -7.84 0.07
C ARG A 65 -12.01 -7.41 1.46
N ASP A 66 -12.61 -6.38 2.04
CA ASP A 66 -12.27 -5.94 3.41
C ASP A 66 -12.45 -7.08 4.40
N THR A 67 -13.54 -7.83 4.33
CA THR A 67 -13.77 -8.98 5.21
C THR A 67 -12.71 -10.06 5.04
N ALA A 68 -12.37 -10.43 3.80
CA ALA A 68 -11.36 -11.45 3.52
C ALA A 68 -9.98 -11.01 4.00
N MET A 69 -9.59 -9.77 3.72
CA MET A 69 -8.28 -9.26 4.13
C MET A 69 -8.15 -9.11 5.65
N ARG A 70 -9.24 -8.75 6.36
CA ARG A 70 -9.24 -8.77 7.84
C ARG A 70 -9.02 -10.16 8.39
N ALA A 71 -9.62 -11.18 7.79
CA ALA A 71 -9.43 -12.56 8.21
C ALA A 71 -7.98 -13.02 8.00
N LEU A 72 -7.37 -12.72 6.84
CA LEU A 72 -5.97 -13.04 6.55
C LEU A 72 -5.01 -12.28 7.48
N ASN A 73 -5.23 -10.97 7.68
CA ASN A 73 -4.44 -10.15 8.58
C ASN A 73 -4.49 -10.67 10.01
N GLN A 74 -5.69 -11.02 10.50
CA GLN A 74 -5.86 -11.59 11.84
C GLN A 74 -5.17 -12.94 11.97
N ARG A 75 -5.30 -13.83 10.99
CA ARG A 75 -4.60 -15.12 10.99
C ARG A 75 -3.08 -14.96 11.08
N LEU A 76 -2.51 -13.99 10.34
CA LEU A 76 -1.09 -13.71 10.44
C LEU A 76 -0.71 -13.14 11.82
N ARG A 77 -1.51 -12.24 12.38
CA ARG A 77 -1.30 -11.72 13.74
C ARG A 77 -1.30 -12.84 14.79
N ASP A 78 -2.25 -13.75 14.69
CA ASP A 78 -2.37 -14.89 15.60
C ASP A 78 -1.16 -15.83 15.49
N GLY A 79 -0.70 -16.08 14.26
CA GLY A 79 0.51 -16.87 14.02
C GLY A 79 1.77 -16.21 14.59
N LEU A 80 1.91 -14.90 14.40
CA LEU A 80 3.05 -14.14 14.91
C LEU A 80 3.06 -14.03 16.44
N ALA A 81 1.91 -14.10 17.08
CA ALA A 81 1.81 -14.06 18.55
C ALA A 81 2.50 -15.25 19.27
N ALA A 82 2.81 -16.32 18.52
CA ALA A 82 3.57 -17.46 19.04
C ALA A 82 5.08 -17.15 19.24
N PHE A 83 5.56 -16.04 18.68
CA PHE A 83 6.98 -15.64 18.73
C PHE A 83 7.13 -14.40 19.63
N PRO A 84 7.70 -14.55 20.83
CA PRO A 84 7.78 -13.45 21.82
C PRO A 84 8.69 -12.30 21.37
N GLU A 85 9.63 -12.55 20.48
CA GLU A 85 10.55 -11.56 19.88
C GLU A 85 9.86 -10.66 18.85
N VAL A 86 8.70 -11.07 18.32
CA VAL A 86 7.97 -10.32 17.30
C VAL A 86 7.16 -9.18 17.92
N VAL A 87 7.35 -7.99 17.39
CA VAL A 87 6.60 -6.80 17.78
C VAL A 87 5.75 -6.32 16.60
N LEU A 88 4.42 -6.28 16.80
CA LEU A 88 3.52 -5.73 15.80
C LEU A 88 3.64 -4.20 15.75
N ASN A 89 3.95 -3.65 14.58
CA ASN A 89 4.02 -2.22 14.34
C ASN A 89 2.67 -1.65 13.87
N SER A 90 1.90 -2.44 13.12
CA SER A 90 0.56 -2.05 12.68
C SER A 90 -0.43 -2.10 13.84
N PRO A 91 -1.12 -0.98 14.16
CA PRO A 91 -2.20 -0.96 15.17
C PRO A 91 -3.35 -1.91 14.80
N ALA A 92 -4.20 -2.22 15.77
CA ALA A 92 -5.32 -3.13 15.56
C ALA A 92 -6.39 -2.57 14.59
N ASP A 93 -6.53 -1.26 14.54
CA ASP A 93 -7.45 -0.51 13.68
C ASP A 93 -6.85 -0.07 12.34
N ALA A 94 -5.63 -0.54 12.02
CA ALA A 94 -5.00 -0.27 10.73
C ALA A 94 -5.78 -0.88 9.56
N VAL A 95 -5.50 -0.39 8.35
CA VAL A 95 -6.06 -0.98 7.12
C VAL A 95 -5.64 -2.45 7.00
N PRO A 96 -6.55 -3.36 6.65
CA PRO A 96 -6.28 -4.80 6.68
C PRO A 96 -5.34 -5.28 5.59
N GLU A 97 -5.14 -4.49 4.54
CA GLU A 97 -4.29 -4.82 3.40
C GLU A 97 -2.80 -4.88 3.74
N VAL A 98 -2.39 -4.33 4.87
CA VAL A 98 -0.97 -4.24 5.25
C VAL A 98 -0.79 -4.61 6.71
N LEU A 99 0.15 -5.52 6.97
CA LEU A 99 0.66 -5.79 8.31
C LEU A 99 2.17 -5.51 8.34
N ASN A 100 2.60 -4.71 9.29
CA ASN A 100 4.01 -4.47 9.56
C ASN A 100 4.34 -4.98 10.97
N PHE A 101 5.43 -5.72 11.07
CA PHE A 101 5.98 -6.23 12.32
C PHE A 101 7.51 -6.20 12.28
N SER A 102 8.14 -6.24 13.44
CA SER A 102 9.60 -6.35 13.59
C SER A 102 9.91 -7.64 14.32
N GLU A 103 10.90 -8.34 13.84
CA GLU A 103 11.29 -9.66 14.39
C GLU A 103 12.40 -9.52 15.44
N ASN A 104 13.13 -8.40 15.44
CA ASN A 104 14.16 -7.98 16.40
C ASN A 104 15.44 -8.84 16.49
N CYS A 105 15.60 -9.86 15.66
CA CYS A 105 16.78 -10.74 15.68
C CYS A 105 17.53 -10.72 14.35
N ILE A 106 16.82 -10.72 13.23
CA ILE A 106 17.37 -10.84 11.88
C ILE A 106 17.09 -9.55 11.09
N LYS A 107 18.10 -9.01 10.42
CA LYS A 107 17.93 -7.87 9.53
C LYS A 107 16.88 -8.17 8.46
N SER A 108 16.04 -7.18 8.19
CA SER A 108 14.95 -7.31 7.20
C SER A 108 15.44 -7.79 5.84
N GLU A 109 16.60 -7.34 5.35
CA GLU A 109 17.16 -7.76 4.07
C GLU A 109 17.48 -9.28 4.05
N THR A 110 18.03 -9.81 5.14
CA THR A 110 18.32 -11.25 5.29
C THR A 110 17.02 -12.04 5.34
N MET A 111 16.05 -11.58 6.09
CA MET A 111 14.73 -12.22 6.18
C MET A 111 14.02 -12.22 4.82
N LEU A 112 14.09 -11.11 4.07
CA LEU A 112 13.52 -11.05 2.72
C LEU A 112 14.15 -12.06 1.77
N ALA A 113 15.48 -12.23 1.82
CA ALA A 113 16.19 -13.22 1.00
C ALA A 113 15.74 -14.64 1.36
N PHE A 114 15.68 -14.96 2.65
CA PHE A 114 15.24 -16.27 3.14
C PHE A 114 13.77 -16.57 2.74
N LEU A 115 12.87 -15.63 2.91
CA LEU A 115 11.47 -15.80 2.51
C LEU A 115 11.32 -15.95 0.99
N ALA A 116 12.13 -15.24 0.21
CA ALA A 116 12.10 -15.34 -1.25
C ALA A 116 12.52 -16.74 -1.76
N GLU A 117 13.42 -17.45 -1.07
CA GLU A 117 13.75 -18.85 -1.36
C GLU A 117 12.53 -19.78 -1.20
N ALA A 118 11.65 -19.45 -0.26
CA ALA A 118 10.38 -20.13 -0.05
C ALA A 118 9.23 -19.55 -0.94
N GLN A 119 9.56 -18.70 -1.92
CA GLN A 119 8.61 -18.01 -2.80
C GLN A 119 7.63 -17.07 -2.07
N ILE A 120 7.98 -16.59 -0.88
CA ILE A 120 7.23 -15.63 -0.10
C ILE A 120 7.82 -14.23 -0.35
N TYR A 121 7.09 -13.39 -1.07
CA TYR A 121 7.55 -12.06 -1.48
C TYR A 121 6.92 -10.97 -0.62
N VAL A 122 7.70 -10.44 0.29
CA VAL A 122 7.34 -9.35 1.21
C VAL A 122 8.29 -8.15 1.03
N SER A 123 8.18 -7.12 1.84
CA SER A 123 9.08 -5.98 1.76
C SER A 123 9.44 -5.43 3.14
N SER A 124 10.63 -4.83 3.24
CA SER A 124 11.12 -4.19 4.48
C SER A 124 10.65 -2.75 4.62
N ALA A 125 10.42 -2.05 3.50
CA ALA A 125 10.10 -0.63 3.46
C ALA A 125 9.07 -0.28 2.39
N SER A 126 8.77 1.00 2.22
CA SER A 126 8.01 1.46 1.06
C SER A 126 8.81 1.25 -0.23
N ALA A 127 8.11 1.08 -1.36
CA ALA A 127 8.76 0.88 -2.67
C ALA A 127 9.73 2.00 -3.06
N CYS A 128 9.55 3.22 -2.52
CA CYS A 128 10.39 4.39 -2.77
C CYS A 128 11.57 4.51 -1.78
N GLY A 129 11.60 3.71 -0.71
CA GLY A 129 12.57 3.82 0.38
C GLY A 129 13.63 2.72 0.41
N ARG A 130 13.97 2.13 -0.74
CA ARG A 130 15.00 1.07 -0.80
C ARG A 130 16.30 1.52 -0.16
N GLY A 131 16.79 0.74 0.82
CA GLY A 131 18.06 1.00 1.49
C GLY A 131 18.03 2.16 2.51
N GLN A 132 16.85 2.74 2.78
CA GLN A 132 16.70 3.76 3.81
C GLN A 132 15.81 3.27 4.95
N PRO A 133 16.13 3.63 6.21
CA PRO A 133 15.27 3.33 7.35
C PRO A 133 13.86 3.87 7.14
N SER A 134 12.87 3.17 7.66
CA SER A 134 11.47 3.61 7.56
C SER A 134 11.22 4.87 8.38
N HIS A 135 11.06 6.01 7.71
CA HIS A 135 10.68 7.27 8.35
C HIS A 135 9.32 7.18 9.08
N THR A 136 8.43 6.32 8.61
CA THR A 136 7.13 6.07 9.26
C THR A 136 7.33 5.41 10.62
N LEU A 137 8.11 4.34 10.69
CA LEU A 137 8.39 3.65 11.96
C LEU A 137 9.16 4.55 12.92
N ALA A 138 10.10 5.35 12.41
CA ALA A 138 10.81 6.36 13.21
C ALA A 138 9.84 7.41 13.79
N ALA A 139 8.90 7.92 12.98
CA ALA A 139 7.87 8.85 13.44
C ALA A 139 6.88 8.22 14.44
N MET A 140 6.69 6.91 14.39
CA MET A 140 5.91 6.13 15.37
C MET A 140 6.70 5.86 16.66
N GLY A 141 7.94 6.31 16.77
CA GLY A 141 8.78 6.13 17.96
C GLY A 141 9.35 4.71 18.11
N ARG A 142 9.45 3.96 17.01
CA ARG A 142 10.11 2.65 17.05
C ARG A 142 11.62 2.82 17.17
N ASP A 143 12.26 1.93 17.93
CA ASP A 143 13.72 1.95 18.08
C ASP A 143 14.44 1.51 16.79
N PRO A 144 15.75 1.81 16.66
CA PRO A 144 16.50 1.48 15.45
C PRO A 144 16.53 -0.02 15.11
N LEU A 145 16.55 -0.91 16.09
CA LEU A 145 16.53 -2.35 15.87
C LEU A 145 15.20 -2.79 15.27
N ALA A 146 14.08 -2.34 15.85
CA ALA A 146 12.76 -2.61 15.30
C ALA A 146 12.58 -2.08 13.88
N ILE A 147 13.22 -0.94 13.54
CA ILE A 147 13.18 -0.38 12.19
C ILE A 147 13.98 -1.25 11.21
N ASP A 148 15.18 -1.70 11.61
CA ASP A 148 16.10 -2.50 10.76
C ASP A 148 15.59 -3.93 10.51
N THR A 149 14.77 -4.46 11.43
CA THR A 149 14.20 -5.81 11.35
C THR A 149 12.74 -5.82 10.87
N ALA A 150 12.19 -4.68 10.46
CA ALA A 150 10.79 -4.57 10.09
C ALA A 150 10.46 -5.25 8.76
N ILE A 151 9.43 -6.05 8.77
CA ILE A 151 8.84 -6.71 7.60
C ILE A 151 7.44 -6.16 7.35
N ARG A 152 7.12 -5.88 6.08
CA ARG A 152 5.80 -5.48 5.64
C ARG A 152 5.19 -6.56 4.76
N VAL A 153 4.14 -7.19 5.24
CA VAL A 153 3.29 -8.08 4.47
C VAL A 153 2.16 -7.26 3.86
N SER A 154 1.85 -7.51 2.60
CA SER A 154 0.74 -6.86 1.89
C SER A 154 -0.17 -7.92 1.31
N PHE A 155 -1.44 -7.85 1.64
CA PHE A 155 -2.48 -8.75 1.16
C PHE A 155 -3.18 -8.16 -0.07
N CYS A 156 -3.66 -9.04 -0.95
CA CYS A 156 -4.53 -8.68 -2.05
C CYS A 156 -5.77 -9.58 -2.08
N ALA A 157 -6.73 -9.25 -2.93
CA ALA A 157 -7.98 -9.99 -3.00
C ALA A 157 -7.84 -11.43 -3.53
N ASP A 158 -6.70 -11.72 -4.13
CA ASP A 158 -6.42 -13.02 -4.73
C ASP A 158 -5.67 -13.96 -3.77
N ASN A 159 -5.25 -13.45 -2.58
CA ASN A 159 -4.69 -14.29 -1.53
C ASN A 159 -5.77 -15.16 -0.86
N THR A 160 -5.35 -16.36 -0.52
CA THR A 160 -6.16 -17.36 0.15
C THR A 160 -5.60 -17.73 1.52
N PRO A 161 -6.36 -18.38 2.41
CA PRO A 161 -5.84 -18.85 3.69
C PRO A 161 -4.72 -19.89 3.57
N GLU A 162 -4.53 -20.49 2.41
CA GLU A 162 -3.51 -21.50 2.12
C GLU A 162 -2.17 -20.90 1.74
N ASP A 163 -2.15 -19.62 1.30
CA ASP A 163 -0.93 -18.86 1.02
C ASP A 163 -0.18 -18.49 2.30
#